data_9db691634c063d03fc7259041624e127
#
_entry.id   9db691634c063d03fc7259041624e127
#
_cell.length_a   1.000
_cell.length_b   1.000
_cell.length_c   1.000
_cell.angle_alpha   90.00
_cell.angle_beta   90.00
_cell.angle_gamma   90.00
#
_symmetry.space_group_name_H-M   'P 1'
#
loop_
_entity.id
_entity.type
_entity.pdbx_description
1 polymer ?
#
loop_
_entity_poly.entity_id
_entity_poly.type
_entity_poly.pdbx_seq_one_letter_code
_entity_poly.pdbx_strand_id
1 'polypeptide(L)'
;MHILEFLQQKYRGQVLPKLIIISFSAGVVGAISAAWGWQLMGGKIEALIAFDGWGVPLVGNFPIYRISHDYFTHWSSSLLGKGDKSFYADPPVNHLDLWRSPQQVIGWRVELTLDGKESHNQCSLRTFFNLLLA
;
A
#
# COMPACT_ATOMS: atom_id res chain seq x y z
N MET A 1 19.35 -2.77 -10.37
CA MET A 1 19.33 -1.42 -9.75
C MET A 1 18.28 -1.38 -8.67
N HIS A 2 18.66 -0.97 -7.49
CA HIS A 2 17.69 -0.77 -6.41
C HIS A 2 16.86 0.48 -6.67
N ILE A 3 15.61 0.44 -6.18
CA ILE A 3 14.67 1.58 -6.31
C ILE A 3 15.31 2.87 -5.77
N LEU A 4 15.92 2.79 -4.59
CA LEU A 4 16.52 3.96 -3.95
C LEU A 4 17.67 4.53 -4.77
N GLU A 5 18.54 3.67 -5.34
CA GLU A 5 19.63 4.12 -6.22
C GLU A 5 19.11 4.86 -7.44
N PHE A 6 18.05 4.33 -8.06
CA PHE A 6 17.42 4.98 -9.20
C PHE A 6 16.91 6.37 -8.83
N LEU A 7 16.24 6.50 -7.70
CA LEU A 7 15.72 7.78 -7.23
C LEU A 7 16.84 8.77 -6.89
N GLN A 8 17.90 8.29 -6.26
CA GLN A 8 19.07 9.11 -5.93
C GLN A 8 19.71 9.68 -7.18
N GLN A 9 19.90 8.87 -8.21
CA GLN A 9 20.49 9.31 -9.48
C GLN A 9 19.58 10.30 -10.20
N LYS A 10 18.27 10.03 -10.23
CA LYS A 10 17.30 10.86 -10.94
C LYS A 10 17.19 12.27 -10.35
N TYR A 11 17.25 12.38 -9.02
CA TYR A 11 17.05 13.65 -8.32
C TYR A 11 18.33 14.23 -7.72
N ARG A 12 19.48 13.79 -8.19
CA ARG A 12 20.79 14.28 -7.71
C ARG A 12 20.88 15.80 -7.88
N GLY A 13 21.19 16.50 -6.77
CA GLY A 13 21.34 17.96 -6.78
C GLY A 13 20.04 18.72 -6.90
N GLN A 14 18.90 18.05 -6.82
CA GLN A 14 17.57 18.68 -6.88
C GLN A 14 16.85 18.58 -5.54
N VAL A 15 15.82 19.39 -5.36
CA VAL A 15 14.89 19.24 -4.22
C VAL A 15 14.16 17.90 -4.37
N LEU A 16 14.18 17.08 -3.29
CA LEU A 16 13.56 15.77 -3.33
C LEU A 16 12.03 15.90 -3.35
N PRO A 17 11.35 15.26 -4.32
CA PRO A 17 9.89 15.30 -4.37
C PRO A 17 9.26 14.45 -3.28
N LYS A 18 7.99 14.72 -3.00
CA LYS A 18 7.14 13.85 -2.20
C LYS A 18 6.72 12.67 -3.07
N LEU A 19 6.87 11.45 -2.55
CA LEU A 19 6.61 10.23 -3.31
C LEU A 19 5.34 9.52 -2.84
N ILE A 20 4.61 8.96 -3.81
CA ILE A 20 3.64 7.89 -3.59
C ILE A 20 4.27 6.63 -4.19
N ILE A 21 4.37 5.58 -3.39
CA ILE A 21 4.94 4.30 -3.84
C ILE A 21 3.82 3.28 -3.92
N ILE A 22 3.67 2.68 -5.09
CA ILE A 22 2.71 1.59 -5.31
C ILE A 22 3.53 0.34 -5.62
N SER A 23 3.27 -0.73 -4.88
CA SER A 23 4.04 -1.96 -4.97
C SER A 23 3.15 -3.19 -4.98
N PHE A 24 3.67 -4.28 -5.49
CA PHE A 24 2.92 -5.52 -5.66
C PHE A 24 3.77 -6.72 -5.23
N SER A 25 3.16 -7.61 -4.44
CA SER A 25 3.72 -8.92 -4.09
C SER A 25 5.12 -8.81 -3.45
N ALA A 26 6.10 -9.53 -3.97
CA ALA A 26 7.48 -9.49 -3.47
C ALA A 26 8.13 -8.10 -3.60
N GLY A 27 7.65 -7.27 -4.53
CA GLY A 27 8.12 -5.89 -4.67
C GLY A 27 7.84 -5.00 -3.47
N VAL A 28 6.91 -5.40 -2.60
CA VAL A 28 6.59 -4.65 -1.38
C VAL A 28 7.79 -4.59 -0.42
N VAL A 29 8.62 -5.64 -0.38
CA VAL A 29 9.84 -5.66 0.45
C VAL A 29 10.81 -4.54 0.01
N GLY A 30 11.07 -4.46 -1.29
CA GLY A 30 11.92 -3.40 -1.83
C GLY A 30 11.31 -2.02 -1.66
N ALA A 31 9.99 -1.92 -1.78
CA ALA A 31 9.28 -0.65 -1.67
C ALA A 31 9.35 -0.05 -0.26
N ILE A 32 9.12 -0.86 0.79
CA ILE A 32 9.19 -0.36 2.16
C ILE A 32 10.61 0.05 2.53
N SER A 33 11.61 -0.71 2.07
CA SER A 33 13.01 -0.37 2.29
C SER A 33 13.39 0.93 1.58
N ALA A 34 12.92 1.10 0.34
CA ALA A 34 13.15 2.33 -0.42
C ALA A 34 12.49 3.55 0.22
N ALA A 35 11.28 3.37 0.78
CA ALA A 35 10.56 4.43 1.47
C ALA A 35 11.35 4.93 2.68
N TRP A 36 11.85 4.02 3.52
CA TRP A 36 12.68 4.39 4.66
C TRP A 36 13.97 5.08 4.23
N GLY A 37 14.64 4.54 3.22
CA GLY A 37 15.88 5.13 2.69
C GLY A 37 15.65 6.54 2.14
N TRP A 38 14.55 6.75 1.43
CA TRP A 38 14.18 8.07 0.92
C TRP A 38 13.97 9.09 2.03
N GLN A 39 13.30 8.70 3.12
CA GLN A 39 13.12 9.56 4.28
C GLN A 39 14.45 9.89 4.97
N LEU A 40 15.35 8.91 5.10
CA LEU A 40 16.67 9.13 5.70
C LEU A 40 17.50 10.13 4.90
N MET A 41 17.24 10.27 3.62
CA MET A 41 17.88 11.26 2.76
C MET A 41 17.21 12.65 2.82
N GLY A 42 16.18 12.81 3.62
CA GLY A 42 15.42 14.06 3.73
C GLY A 42 14.22 14.15 2.80
N GLY A 43 13.89 13.09 2.07
CA GLY A 43 12.69 13.03 1.24
C GLY A 43 11.42 12.77 2.05
N LYS A 44 10.28 12.95 1.41
CA LYS A 44 8.98 12.71 2.03
C LYS A 44 8.23 11.61 1.28
N ILE A 45 7.53 10.77 2.04
CA ILE A 45 6.62 9.75 1.51
C ILE A 45 5.19 10.20 1.80
N GLU A 46 4.41 10.39 0.76
CA GLU A 46 2.99 10.73 0.92
C GLU A 46 2.16 9.51 1.25
N ALA A 47 2.46 8.37 0.62
CA ALA A 47 1.79 7.11 0.89
C ALA A 47 2.59 5.93 0.32
N LEU A 48 2.47 4.78 0.96
CA LEU A 48 2.87 3.49 0.43
C LEU A 48 1.62 2.63 0.26
N ILE A 49 1.35 2.20 -0.96
CA ILE A 49 0.22 1.34 -1.29
C ILE A 49 0.78 -0.03 -1.66
N ALA A 50 0.43 -1.04 -0.86
CA ALA A 50 0.97 -2.39 -0.99
C ALA A 50 -0.12 -3.37 -1.44
N PHE A 51 0.01 -3.86 -2.67
CA PHE A 51 -0.86 -4.90 -3.23
C PHE A 51 -0.30 -6.27 -2.86
N ASP A 52 -1.08 -7.05 -2.11
CA ASP A 52 -0.71 -8.42 -1.73
C ASP A 52 0.70 -8.55 -1.16
N GLY A 53 1.05 -7.65 -0.26
CA GLY A 53 2.32 -7.70 0.47
C GLY A 53 2.30 -8.72 1.59
N TRP A 54 1.79 -9.91 1.32
CA TRP A 54 1.64 -10.98 2.30
C TRP A 54 2.99 -11.42 2.85
N GLY A 55 3.06 -11.52 4.17
CA GLY A 55 4.30 -11.88 4.85
C GLY A 55 5.33 -10.75 4.99
N VAL A 56 4.99 -9.53 4.56
CA VAL A 56 5.90 -8.39 4.66
C VAL A 56 5.46 -7.47 5.81
N PRO A 57 6.28 -7.30 6.85
CA PRO A 57 6.01 -6.29 7.87
C PRO A 57 6.06 -4.89 7.25
N LEU A 58 5.02 -4.09 7.51
CA LEU A 58 4.93 -2.72 7.00
C LEU A 58 4.77 -1.76 8.18
N VAL A 59 5.84 -1.04 8.47
CA VAL A 59 5.90 -0.06 9.55
C VAL A 59 6.57 1.20 9.03
N GLY A 60 6.04 2.36 9.40
CA GLY A 60 6.63 3.64 9.03
C GLY A 60 5.82 4.78 9.61
N ASN A 61 6.37 6.00 9.54
CA ASN A 61 5.71 7.23 9.97
C ASN A 61 5.01 7.96 8.82
N PHE A 62 4.61 7.22 7.81
CA PHE A 62 3.85 7.69 6.65
C PHE A 62 2.63 6.79 6.46
N PRO A 63 1.58 7.25 5.76
CA PRO A 63 0.41 6.44 5.49
C PRO A 63 0.75 5.17 4.71
N ILE A 64 0.25 4.04 5.19
CA ILE A 64 0.44 2.72 4.57
C ILE A 64 -0.94 2.13 4.33
N TYR A 65 -1.18 1.69 3.09
CA TYR A 65 -2.45 1.12 2.67
C TYR A 65 -2.22 -0.25 2.07
N ARG A 66 -2.88 -1.27 2.63
CA ARG A 66 -2.80 -2.65 2.13
C ARG A 66 -4.02 -2.97 1.27
N ILE A 67 -3.77 -3.60 0.13
CA ILE A 67 -4.82 -4.09 -0.77
C ILE A 67 -4.58 -5.58 -0.98
N SER A 68 -5.59 -6.40 -0.71
CA SER A 68 -5.48 -7.86 -0.73
C SER A 68 -6.49 -8.47 -1.71
N HIS A 69 -6.10 -9.59 -2.35
CA HIS A 69 -6.94 -10.26 -3.34
C HIS A 69 -8.07 -11.07 -2.71
N ASP A 70 -8.01 -11.36 -1.41
CA ASP A 70 -9.05 -12.06 -0.65
C ASP A 70 -8.99 -11.70 0.83
N TYR A 71 -9.98 -12.18 1.59
CA TYR A 71 -10.08 -11.91 3.02
C TYR A 71 -8.96 -12.57 3.82
N PHE A 72 -8.56 -13.78 3.47
CA PHE A 72 -7.49 -14.49 4.19
C PHE A 72 -6.16 -13.75 4.10
N THR A 73 -5.81 -13.27 2.93
CA THR A 73 -4.59 -12.47 2.72
C THR A 73 -4.67 -11.17 3.51
N HIS A 74 -5.83 -10.50 3.50
CA HIS A 74 -6.07 -9.31 4.29
C HIS A 74 -5.87 -9.57 5.78
N TRP A 75 -6.52 -10.59 6.31
CA TRP A 75 -6.45 -10.91 7.73
C TRP A 75 -5.03 -11.29 8.16
N SER A 76 -4.39 -12.20 7.43
CA SER A 76 -3.04 -12.65 7.78
C SER A 76 -1.98 -11.55 7.64
N SER A 77 -2.11 -10.69 6.63
CA SER A 77 -1.22 -9.55 6.46
C SER A 77 -1.37 -8.51 7.58
N SER A 78 -2.56 -8.34 8.11
CA SER A 78 -2.82 -7.38 9.18
C SER A 78 -2.07 -7.70 10.48
N LEU A 79 -1.66 -8.95 10.67
CA LEU A 79 -0.83 -9.35 11.81
C LEU A 79 0.58 -8.75 11.76
N LEU A 80 1.03 -8.33 10.58
CA LEU A 80 2.35 -7.73 10.34
C LEU A 80 2.27 -6.21 10.13
N GLY A 81 1.16 -5.59 10.49
CA GLY A 81 0.90 -4.17 10.34
C GLY A 81 -0.36 -3.92 9.54
N LYS A 82 -1.40 -3.41 10.19
CA LYS A 82 -2.70 -3.18 9.55
C LYS A 82 -2.67 -2.04 8.53
N GLY A 83 -1.78 -1.07 8.74
CA GLY A 83 -1.81 0.18 8.01
C GLY A 83 -2.94 1.09 8.48
N ASP A 84 -3.10 2.22 7.82
CA ASP A 84 -4.12 3.22 8.17
C ASP A 84 -5.50 2.83 7.65
N LYS A 85 -5.55 2.37 6.43
CA LYS A 85 -6.74 1.85 5.76
C LYS A 85 -6.34 0.66 4.92
N SER A 86 -7.27 -0.25 4.69
CA SER A 86 -7.03 -1.43 3.89
C SER A 86 -8.26 -1.79 3.06
N PHE A 87 -8.04 -2.68 2.10
CA PHE A 87 -9.08 -3.17 1.19
C PHE A 87 -8.83 -4.65 0.92
N TYR A 88 -9.90 -5.42 0.84
CA TYR A 88 -9.83 -6.79 0.32
C TYR A 88 -10.93 -7.04 -0.68
N ALA A 89 -10.61 -7.80 -1.71
CA ALA A 89 -11.57 -8.17 -2.75
C ALA A 89 -12.61 -9.16 -2.23
N ASP A 90 -13.87 -8.90 -2.55
CA ASP A 90 -15.00 -9.78 -2.28
C ASP A 90 -16.05 -9.58 -3.39
N PRO A 91 -16.29 -10.55 -4.25
CA PRO A 91 -15.70 -11.90 -4.24
C PRO A 91 -14.18 -11.88 -4.48
N PRO A 92 -13.46 -12.91 -3.98
CA PRO A 92 -12.01 -12.96 -4.16
C PRO A 92 -11.61 -13.02 -5.62
N VAL A 93 -10.47 -12.42 -5.94
CA VAL A 93 -9.86 -12.47 -7.26
C VAL A 93 -8.52 -13.18 -7.18
N ASN A 94 -7.96 -13.56 -8.32
CA ASN A 94 -6.61 -14.12 -8.34
C ASN A 94 -5.59 -13.03 -8.01
N HIS A 95 -4.48 -13.44 -7.40
CA HIS A 95 -3.38 -12.57 -7.03
C HIS A 95 -2.93 -11.66 -8.20
N LEU A 96 -2.72 -12.24 -9.39
CA LEU A 96 -2.30 -11.47 -10.55
C LEU A 96 -3.41 -10.58 -11.11
N ASP A 97 -4.67 -11.00 -11.00
CA ASP A 97 -5.81 -10.22 -11.50
C ASP A 97 -6.03 -8.95 -10.68
N LEU A 98 -5.75 -9.00 -9.40
CA LEU A 98 -5.78 -7.81 -8.56
C LEU A 98 -4.88 -6.69 -9.10
N TRP A 99 -3.70 -7.06 -9.56
CA TRP A 99 -2.73 -6.12 -10.13
C TRP A 99 -3.02 -5.78 -11.58
N ARG A 100 -3.41 -6.80 -12.37
CA ARG A 100 -3.63 -6.66 -13.81
C ARG A 100 -4.90 -5.88 -14.15
N SER A 101 -5.98 -6.08 -13.39
CA SER A 101 -7.30 -5.51 -13.70
C SER A 101 -7.95 -4.93 -12.44
N PRO A 102 -7.30 -3.98 -11.75
CA PRO A 102 -7.81 -3.42 -10.50
C PRO A 102 -9.14 -2.69 -10.69
N GLN A 103 -9.42 -2.17 -11.87
CA GLN A 103 -10.67 -1.46 -12.17
C GLN A 103 -11.90 -2.35 -12.14
N GLN A 104 -11.73 -3.69 -12.16
CA GLN A 104 -12.83 -4.66 -12.11
C GLN A 104 -13.06 -5.22 -10.71
N VAL A 105 -12.26 -4.81 -9.73
CA VAL A 105 -12.29 -5.38 -8.38
C VAL A 105 -13.26 -4.62 -7.51
N ILE A 106 -14.13 -5.37 -6.81
CA ILE A 106 -15.00 -4.87 -5.77
C ILE A 106 -14.68 -5.57 -4.46
N GLY A 107 -15.01 -4.95 -3.35
CA GLY A 107 -14.73 -5.55 -2.05
C GLY A 107 -15.08 -4.62 -0.90
N TRP A 108 -14.26 -4.66 0.15
CA TRP A 108 -14.50 -3.96 1.40
C TRP A 108 -13.32 -3.05 1.75
N ARG A 109 -13.65 -1.81 2.01
CA ARG A 109 -12.74 -0.85 2.65
C ARG A 109 -12.80 -1.06 4.16
N VAL A 110 -11.65 -1.22 4.78
CA VAL A 110 -11.53 -1.43 6.22
C VAL A 110 -10.71 -0.30 6.83
N GLU A 111 -11.24 0.32 7.87
CA GLU A 111 -10.52 1.36 8.61
C GLU A 111 -10.92 1.30 10.09
N LEU A 112 -10.02 1.78 10.96
CA LEU A 112 -10.30 1.88 12.39
C LEU A 112 -11.11 3.13 12.67
N THR A 113 -12.18 2.95 13.45
CA THR A 113 -12.97 4.06 13.98
C THR A 113 -12.30 4.63 15.23
N LEU A 114 -12.78 5.81 15.68
CA LEU A 114 -12.23 6.49 16.85
C LEU A 114 -12.32 5.66 18.14
N ASP A 115 -13.26 4.74 18.23
CA ASP A 115 -13.44 3.84 19.38
C ASP A 115 -12.61 2.56 19.29
N GLY A 116 -11.72 2.45 18.28
CA GLY A 116 -10.84 1.30 18.09
C GLY A 116 -11.49 0.11 17.40
N LYS A 117 -12.72 0.23 16.93
CA LYS A 117 -13.40 -0.81 16.17
C LYS A 117 -13.10 -0.69 14.68
N GLU A 118 -13.21 -1.82 13.97
CA GLU A 118 -13.08 -1.82 12.52
C GLU A 118 -14.41 -1.44 11.86
N SER A 119 -14.34 -0.56 10.88
CA SER A 119 -15.45 -0.22 9.99
C SER A 119 -15.21 -0.87 8.65
N HIS A 120 -16.20 -1.62 8.16
CA HIS A 120 -16.18 -2.29 6.85
C HIS A 120 -17.22 -1.67 5.94
N ASN A 121 -16.78 -1.05 4.84
CA ASN A 121 -17.67 -0.42 3.87
C ASN A 121 -17.44 -1.02 2.49
N GLN A 122 -18.51 -1.48 1.86
CA GLN A 122 -18.44 -2.05 0.52
C GLN A 122 -18.14 -0.95 -0.51
N CYS A 123 -17.18 -1.20 -1.40
CA CYS A 123 -16.84 -0.27 -2.47
C CYS A 123 -16.04 -0.98 -3.56
N SER A 124 -15.87 -0.31 -4.70
CA SER A 124 -14.92 -0.75 -5.71
C SER A 124 -13.51 -0.37 -5.31
N LEU A 125 -12.52 -1.09 -5.84
CA LEU A 125 -11.11 -0.73 -5.63
C LEU A 125 -10.82 0.66 -6.21
N ARG A 126 -11.46 1.01 -7.32
CA ARG A 126 -11.35 2.35 -7.92
C ARG A 126 -11.80 3.45 -6.93
N THR A 127 -12.93 3.26 -6.28
CA THR A 127 -13.42 4.19 -5.26
C THR A 127 -12.45 4.29 -4.09
N PHE A 128 -11.91 3.17 -3.64
CA PHE A 128 -10.90 3.14 -2.59
C PHE A 128 -9.67 3.98 -2.96
N PHE A 129 -9.12 3.79 -4.16
CA PHE A 129 -8.00 4.58 -4.65
C PHE A 129 -8.32 6.07 -4.71
N ASN A 130 -9.49 6.44 -5.20
CA ASN A 130 -9.90 7.85 -5.27
C ASN A 130 -9.93 8.49 -3.89
N LEU A 131 -10.35 7.74 -2.87
CA LEU A 131 -10.35 8.24 -1.48
C LEU A 131 -8.94 8.39 -0.92
N LEU A 132 -7.99 7.50 -1.30
CA LEU A 132 -6.61 7.58 -0.83
C LEU A 132 -5.86 8.77 -1.42
N LEU A 133 -6.13 9.10 -2.67
CA LEU A 133 -5.36 10.09 -3.43
C LEU A 133 -6.05 11.46 -3.51
N ALA A 134 -7.19 11.60 -2.88
CA ALA A 134 -7.95 12.85 -2.86
C ALA A 134 -7.29 13.93 -1.98
#